data_bdad97257486b4cf07075e7702d98104
#
_entry.id   bdad97257486b4cf07075e7702d98104
#
_cell.length_a   1.000
_cell.length_b   1.000
_cell.length_c   1.000
_cell.angle_alpha   90.00
_cell.angle_beta   90.00
_cell.angle_gamma   90.00
#
_symmetry.space_group_name_H-M   'P 1'
#
loop_
_entity.id
_entity.type
_entity.pdbx_description
1 polymer ?
#
loop_
_entity_poly.entity_id
_entity_poly.type
_entity_poly.pdbx_seq_one_letter_code
_entity_poly.pdbx_strand_id
1 'polypeptide(L)'
;MLQDEQKGIYLGSRGSDFQALIASLLRKGGLKTKYIKMLTDAEAMKIYGSAFTSELVDPDNNYQVLEQIGDLSGNKFIVNYMYQRFPQLDCTEGVAVVARLRINYGAKQSFSEIARKLGFWEFISATNDLRQRKMKPLLEDAFEAFLGATERILDKRKRVGVGYAIVHDILTSIFDEMDISLRYEDLYDAKTRLKELFDMYESSLGPLVYKETKRDLITFSTVFRVQGGKYAEKVGDDGNSNSVNKKKIIGGNYIKIGEGSAALKADAQQNAAASSLTILNKQGWKKQIPAIYEKFSEREKDETKDDNDIFDTKSITKLWGVDMNVLQSTKDKNKYQSKYQSTPIALYCRTRSPTGVSACLELGANLNIPDSEGVYPSDLLFIGKTDEKKVESILKILFKKESVKISRQVFESYFTSYIGNYFGTIVDKFVIV
;
A
#
# COMPACT_ATOMS: atom_id res chain seq x y z
N MET A 1 41.32 7.68 -3.77
CA MET A 1 40.39 6.76 -4.49
C MET A 1 40.84 5.28 -4.50
N LEU A 2 42.10 4.94 -4.46
CA LEU A 2 42.59 3.54 -4.53
C LEU A 2 42.61 2.75 -3.21
N GLN A 3 42.28 3.37 -2.06
CA GLN A 3 42.29 2.68 -0.75
C GLN A 3 40.90 2.13 -0.32
N ASP A 4 39.80 2.62 -0.93
CA ASP A 4 38.45 2.17 -0.55
C ASP A 4 37.97 0.94 -1.32
N GLU A 5 38.51 0.67 -2.49
CA GLU A 5 38.24 -0.58 -3.23
C GLU A 5 38.71 -1.84 -2.48
N GLN A 6 39.72 -1.71 -1.60
CA GLN A 6 40.20 -2.85 -0.79
C GLN A 6 39.23 -3.24 0.36
N LYS A 7 38.27 -2.39 0.74
CA LYS A 7 37.30 -2.70 1.83
C LYS A 7 35.98 -3.26 1.35
N GLY A 8 35.76 -3.36 0.03
CA GLY A 8 34.49 -3.86 -0.50
C GLY A 8 33.26 -3.05 -0.07
N ILE A 9 33.39 -1.71 0.01
CA ILE A 9 32.32 -0.77 0.38
C ILE A 9 31.80 -0.09 -0.88
N TYR A 10 30.46 -0.06 -1.03
CA TYR A 10 29.78 0.79 -1.99
C TYR A 10 29.31 2.07 -1.30
N LEU A 11 29.69 3.21 -1.84
CA LEU A 11 29.24 4.54 -1.40
C LEU A 11 28.16 5.04 -2.34
N GLY A 12 26.93 5.16 -1.83
CA GLY A 12 25.81 5.72 -2.58
C GLY A 12 26.04 7.21 -2.89
N SER A 13 25.55 7.67 -4.05
CA SER A 13 25.64 9.08 -4.46
C SER A 13 24.98 10.00 -3.42
N ARG A 14 25.63 11.16 -3.18
CA ARG A 14 25.11 12.24 -2.31
C ARG A 14 25.04 13.58 -3.07
N GLY A 15 25.06 13.52 -4.40
CA GLY A 15 24.99 14.69 -5.27
C GLY A 15 23.58 15.23 -5.50
N SER A 16 23.43 15.98 -6.59
CA SER A 16 22.17 16.62 -7.01
C SER A 16 21.01 15.64 -7.16
N ASP A 17 21.30 14.43 -7.64
CA ASP A 17 20.27 13.39 -7.88
C ASP A 17 19.68 12.85 -6.58
N PHE A 18 20.53 12.71 -5.54
CA PHE A 18 20.06 12.35 -4.21
C PHE A 18 19.17 13.46 -3.61
N GLN A 19 19.59 14.72 -3.74
CA GLN A 19 18.76 15.85 -3.32
C GLN A 19 17.45 15.93 -4.10
N ALA A 20 17.47 15.65 -5.40
CA ALA A 20 16.29 15.60 -6.25
C ALA A 20 15.31 14.49 -5.83
N LEU A 21 15.83 13.30 -5.49
CA LEU A 21 15.02 12.19 -4.93
C LEU A 21 14.30 12.66 -3.67
N ILE A 22 15.03 13.17 -2.66
CA ILE A 22 14.43 13.65 -1.41
C ILE A 22 13.38 14.74 -1.68
N ALA A 23 13.71 15.72 -2.53
CA ALA A 23 12.78 16.78 -2.90
C ALA A 23 11.50 16.25 -3.57
N SER A 24 11.59 15.22 -4.40
CA SER A 24 10.43 14.60 -5.05
C SER A 24 9.50 13.92 -4.05
N LEU A 25 10.07 13.23 -3.07
CA LEU A 25 9.29 12.56 -2.01
C LEU A 25 8.60 13.57 -1.09
N LEU A 26 9.27 14.65 -0.75
CA LEU A 26 8.67 15.75 0.02
C LEU A 26 7.52 16.44 -0.74
N ARG A 27 7.60 16.53 -2.08
CA ARG A 27 6.46 17.01 -2.91
C ARG A 27 5.27 16.06 -2.84
N LYS A 28 5.51 14.74 -2.86
CA LYS A 28 4.44 13.75 -2.65
C LYS A 28 3.71 13.95 -1.32
N GLY A 29 4.42 14.40 -0.27
CA GLY A 29 3.83 14.81 1.02
C GLY A 29 3.20 16.22 1.01
N GLY A 30 2.90 16.79 -0.16
CA GLY A 30 2.19 18.06 -0.28
C GLY A 30 3.01 19.31 0.05
N LEU A 31 4.32 19.20 0.29
CA LEU A 31 5.14 20.33 0.65
C LEU A 31 5.38 21.28 -0.52
N LYS A 32 5.13 22.58 -0.30
CA LYS A 32 5.42 23.64 -1.28
C LYS A 32 6.93 23.82 -1.48
N THR A 33 7.34 24.21 -2.67
CA THR A 33 8.75 24.38 -3.08
C THR A 33 9.61 25.18 -2.09
N LYS A 34 9.07 26.25 -1.49
CA LYS A 34 9.78 27.05 -0.48
C LYS A 34 10.18 26.24 0.76
N TYR A 35 9.32 25.32 1.20
CA TYR A 35 9.61 24.45 2.34
C TYR A 35 10.56 23.32 1.96
N ILE A 36 10.41 22.78 0.74
CA ILE A 36 11.32 21.76 0.22
C ILE A 36 12.76 22.29 0.19
N LYS A 37 13.00 23.50 -0.32
CA LYS A 37 14.33 24.13 -0.30
C LYS A 37 14.92 24.21 1.11
N MET A 38 14.09 24.55 2.10
CA MET A 38 14.51 24.60 3.50
C MET A 38 14.83 23.19 4.06
N LEU A 39 14.06 22.16 3.64
CA LEU A 39 14.22 20.78 4.12
C LEU A 39 15.23 19.97 3.31
N THR A 40 15.82 20.55 2.29
CA THR A 40 16.92 19.98 1.50
C THR A 40 18.18 20.87 1.55
N ASP A 41 18.32 21.67 2.60
CA ASP A 41 19.56 22.42 2.87
C ASP A 41 20.68 21.46 3.34
N ALA A 42 21.88 21.99 3.48
CA ALA A 42 23.06 21.18 3.81
C ALA A 42 22.95 20.41 5.14
N GLU A 43 22.27 20.98 6.15
CA GLU A 43 22.05 20.30 7.44
C GLU A 43 21.06 19.14 7.31
N ALA A 44 19.93 19.38 6.65
CA ALA A 44 18.94 18.34 6.40
C ALA A 44 19.51 17.21 5.54
N MET A 45 20.24 17.54 4.48
CA MET A 45 20.87 16.56 3.59
C MET A 45 21.91 15.69 4.29
N LYS A 46 22.58 16.16 5.36
CA LYS A 46 23.42 15.31 6.20
C LYS A 46 22.60 14.24 6.92
N ILE A 47 21.44 14.61 7.48
CA ILE A 47 20.55 13.66 8.17
C ILE A 47 19.99 12.64 7.17
N TYR A 48 19.54 13.09 5.98
CA TYR A 48 19.14 12.15 4.94
C TYR A 48 20.31 11.28 4.46
N GLY A 49 21.53 11.81 4.41
CA GLY A 49 22.73 11.04 4.12
C GLY A 49 22.91 9.88 5.11
N SER A 50 22.77 10.14 6.42
CA SER A 50 22.80 9.09 7.45
C SER A 50 21.68 8.05 7.27
N ALA A 51 20.46 8.47 6.87
CA ALA A 51 19.35 7.57 6.60
C ALA A 51 19.62 6.57 5.47
N PHE A 52 20.57 6.83 4.60
CA PHE A 52 20.98 5.95 3.51
C PHE A 52 22.36 5.33 3.72
N THR A 53 22.87 5.31 4.94
CA THR A 53 24.20 4.78 5.27
C THR A 53 24.09 3.65 6.30
N SER A 54 24.64 2.49 5.96
CA SER A 54 24.70 1.33 6.84
C SER A 54 25.74 1.56 7.98
N GLU A 55 25.47 1.02 9.17
CA GLU A 55 26.36 1.00 10.33
C GLU A 55 27.76 0.47 10.00
N LEU A 56 27.87 -0.53 9.13
CA LEU A 56 29.17 -1.08 8.71
C LEU A 56 29.99 -0.11 7.84
N VAL A 57 29.39 0.93 7.32
CA VAL A 57 30.05 1.99 6.55
C VAL A 57 30.43 3.18 7.44
N ASP A 58 29.50 3.63 8.27
CA ASP A 58 29.72 4.71 9.25
C ASP A 58 29.03 4.32 10.59
N PRO A 59 29.81 3.89 11.60
CA PRO A 59 29.27 3.51 12.90
C PRO A 59 28.58 4.65 13.66
N ASP A 60 28.96 5.89 13.40
CA ASP A 60 28.48 7.07 14.13
C ASP A 60 27.30 7.76 13.43
N ASN A 61 27.27 7.76 12.07
CA ASN A 61 26.29 8.47 11.28
C ASN A 61 25.58 7.51 10.31
N ASN A 62 24.71 6.68 10.82
CA ASN A 62 24.00 5.63 10.08
C ASN A 62 22.49 5.69 10.28
N TYR A 63 21.77 4.77 9.64
CA TYR A 63 20.30 4.77 9.59
C TYR A 63 19.62 4.24 10.87
N GLN A 64 20.27 3.50 11.77
CA GLN A 64 19.60 2.70 12.81
C GLN A 64 18.61 3.49 13.69
N VAL A 65 19.01 4.66 14.20
CA VAL A 65 18.12 5.49 15.03
C VAL A 65 16.94 6.04 14.21
N LEU A 66 17.21 6.42 12.97
CA LEU A 66 16.19 6.96 12.06
C LEU A 66 15.21 5.88 11.60
N GLU A 67 15.70 4.67 11.33
CA GLU A 67 14.93 3.47 11.03
C GLU A 67 13.92 3.18 12.15
N GLN A 68 14.36 3.15 13.40
CA GLN A 68 13.47 2.90 14.53
C GLN A 68 12.33 3.93 14.63
N ILE A 69 12.60 5.21 14.38
CA ILE A 69 11.57 6.26 14.36
C ILE A 69 10.60 6.03 13.18
N GLY A 70 11.13 5.74 12.02
CA GLY A 70 10.34 5.56 10.80
C GLY A 70 9.50 4.29 10.80
N ASP A 71 10.01 3.18 11.37
CA ASP A 71 9.23 1.96 11.58
C ASP A 71 7.97 2.22 12.42
N LEU A 72 8.12 2.94 13.55
CA LEU A 72 6.98 3.31 14.38
C LEU A 72 5.99 4.19 13.63
N SER A 73 6.45 5.17 12.87
CA SER A 73 5.61 6.07 12.08
C SER A 73 4.93 5.35 10.92
N GLY A 74 5.63 4.46 10.24
CA GLY A 74 5.09 3.60 9.19
C GLY A 74 4.01 2.66 9.71
N ASN A 75 4.25 1.99 10.82
CA ASN A 75 3.27 1.11 11.47
C ASN A 75 2.01 1.87 11.93
N LYS A 76 2.19 3.06 12.53
CA LYS A 76 1.08 3.93 12.92
C LYS A 76 0.28 4.39 11.70
N PHE A 77 0.97 4.79 10.63
CA PHE A 77 0.34 5.17 9.37
C PHE A 77 -0.54 4.04 8.83
N ILE A 78 0.00 2.82 8.69
CA ILE A 78 -0.73 1.70 8.12
C ILE A 78 -2.04 1.44 8.87
N VAL A 79 -2.02 1.43 10.20
CA VAL A 79 -3.24 1.23 11.00
C VAL A 79 -4.27 2.33 10.73
N ASN A 80 -3.86 3.60 10.80
CA ASN A 80 -4.77 4.72 10.57
C ASN A 80 -5.31 4.74 9.13
N TYR A 81 -4.43 4.51 8.15
CA TYR A 81 -4.77 4.49 6.74
C TYR A 81 -5.76 3.37 6.40
N MET A 82 -5.59 2.17 6.99
CA MET A 82 -6.52 1.07 6.75
C MET A 82 -7.92 1.36 7.27
N TYR A 83 -8.06 1.99 8.43
CA TYR A 83 -9.36 2.43 8.94
C TYR A 83 -9.97 3.56 8.10
N GLN A 84 -9.16 4.46 7.55
CA GLN A 84 -9.63 5.52 6.67
C GLN A 84 -10.06 4.99 5.31
N ARG A 85 -9.26 4.12 4.71
CA ARG A 85 -9.53 3.53 3.39
C ARG A 85 -10.67 2.53 3.41
N PHE A 86 -10.82 1.79 4.51
CA PHE A 86 -11.82 0.75 4.72
C PHE A 86 -12.64 1.04 5.99
N PRO A 87 -13.58 2.01 5.96
CA PRO A 87 -14.34 2.40 7.15
C PRO A 87 -15.14 1.25 7.77
N GLN A 88 -15.49 0.21 6.98
CA GLN A 88 -16.14 -1.00 7.48
C GLN A 88 -15.30 -1.77 8.50
N LEU A 89 -13.98 -1.56 8.54
CA LEU A 89 -13.08 -2.17 9.51
C LEU A 89 -13.04 -1.43 10.86
N ASP A 90 -13.64 -0.23 10.96
CA ASP A 90 -13.69 0.53 12.21
C ASP A 90 -14.71 -0.05 13.18
N CYS A 91 -14.43 -1.28 13.63
CA CYS A 91 -15.22 -2.04 14.60
C CYS A 91 -14.33 -3.06 15.31
N THR A 92 -14.79 -3.63 16.42
CA THR A 92 -14.04 -4.61 17.22
C THR A 92 -13.54 -5.80 16.40
N GLU A 93 -14.37 -6.29 15.49
CA GLU A 93 -14.05 -7.43 14.63
C GLU A 93 -12.99 -7.05 13.57
N GLY A 94 -13.01 -5.81 13.08
CA GLY A 94 -12.04 -5.30 12.09
C GLY A 94 -10.62 -5.19 12.61
N VAL A 95 -10.42 -5.11 13.94
CA VAL A 95 -9.09 -5.02 14.56
C VAL A 95 -8.18 -6.18 14.13
N ALA A 96 -8.71 -7.40 14.05
CA ALA A 96 -7.94 -8.57 13.64
C ALA A 96 -7.51 -8.48 12.15
N VAL A 97 -8.38 -7.95 11.29
CA VAL A 97 -8.08 -7.74 9.86
C VAL A 97 -7.04 -6.64 9.69
N VAL A 98 -7.19 -5.50 10.38
CA VAL A 98 -6.22 -4.39 10.34
C VAL A 98 -4.86 -4.83 10.90
N ALA A 99 -4.84 -5.63 11.96
CA ALA A 99 -3.59 -6.19 12.48
C ALA A 99 -2.89 -7.08 11.42
N ARG A 100 -3.64 -7.86 10.65
CA ARG A 100 -3.09 -8.67 9.56
C ARG A 100 -2.61 -7.83 8.38
N LEU A 101 -3.38 -6.81 7.99
CA LEU A 101 -2.96 -5.82 6.99
C LEU A 101 -1.66 -5.13 7.40
N ARG A 102 -1.54 -4.72 8.66
CA ARG A 102 -0.31 -4.13 9.18
C ARG A 102 0.89 -5.08 9.04
N ILE A 103 0.72 -6.36 9.35
CA ILE A 103 1.79 -7.36 9.16
C ILE A 103 2.18 -7.46 7.67
N ASN A 104 1.22 -7.49 6.76
CA ASN A 104 1.49 -7.68 5.34
C ASN A 104 2.12 -6.43 4.69
N TYR A 105 1.62 -5.24 5.04
CA TYR A 105 2.03 -3.98 4.42
C TYR A 105 3.11 -3.22 5.21
N GLY A 106 3.29 -3.54 6.50
CA GLY A 106 4.41 -3.10 7.32
C GLY A 106 5.56 -4.09 7.37
N ALA A 107 5.45 -5.23 6.66
CA ALA A 107 6.51 -6.22 6.61
C ALA A 107 7.60 -5.83 5.62
N LYS A 108 8.80 -6.34 5.88
CA LYS A 108 10.04 -6.18 5.09
C LYS A 108 9.86 -6.22 3.57
N GLN A 109 8.91 -6.94 3.06
CA GLN A 109 8.70 -7.05 1.62
C GLN A 109 8.04 -5.82 1.02
N SER A 110 7.07 -5.22 1.70
CA SER A 110 6.33 -4.07 1.18
C SER A 110 7.19 -2.81 1.10
N PHE A 111 7.84 -2.41 2.19
CA PHE A 111 8.69 -1.21 2.21
C PHE A 111 9.92 -1.37 1.33
N SER A 112 10.52 -2.56 1.26
CA SER A 112 11.64 -2.81 0.33
C SER A 112 11.23 -2.67 -1.15
N GLU A 113 10.03 -3.10 -1.52
CA GLU A 113 9.51 -2.95 -2.88
C GLU A 113 9.19 -1.48 -3.21
N ILE A 114 8.63 -0.73 -2.25
CA ILE A 114 8.40 0.71 -2.38
C ILE A 114 9.74 1.43 -2.59
N ALA A 115 10.73 1.18 -1.72
CA ALA A 115 12.07 1.77 -1.83
C ALA A 115 12.74 1.46 -3.17
N ARG A 116 12.61 0.23 -3.66
CA ARG A 116 13.13 -0.18 -4.95
C ARG A 116 12.48 0.57 -6.10
N LYS A 117 11.15 0.70 -6.10
CA LYS A 117 10.39 1.45 -7.12
C LYS A 117 10.74 2.93 -7.11
N LEU A 118 11.02 3.49 -5.93
CA LEU A 118 11.46 4.87 -5.76
C LEU A 118 12.93 5.12 -6.12
N GLY A 119 13.71 4.09 -6.46
CA GLY A 119 15.09 4.21 -6.88
C GLY A 119 16.11 4.39 -5.75
N PHE A 120 15.78 3.96 -4.52
CA PHE A 120 16.66 4.13 -3.35
C PHE A 120 18.01 3.40 -3.47
N TRP A 121 18.03 2.29 -4.22
CA TRP A 121 19.17 1.36 -4.24
C TRP A 121 20.52 2.01 -4.58
N GLU A 122 20.53 2.94 -5.54
CA GLU A 122 21.74 3.63 -5.97
C GLU A 122 22.31 4.59 -4.91
N PHE A 123 21.50 4.96 -3.93
CA PHE A 123 21.87 5.90 -2.88
C PHE A 123 22.25 5.24 -1.56
N ILE A 124 22.07 3.91 -1.41
CA ILE A 124 22.37 3.20 -0.16
C ILE A 124 23.85 2.87 -0.09
N SER A 125 24.54 3.43 0.91
CA SER A 125 25.93 3.09 1.24
C SER A 125 25.96 1.86 2.14
N ALA A 126 26.59 0.77 1.67
CA ALA A 126 26.74 -0.48 2.43
C ALA A 126 27.94 -1.28 1.91
N THR A 127 28.37 -2.28 2.68
CA THR A 127 29.41 -3.21 2.20
C THR A 127 28.90 -4.03 1.02
N ASN A 128 29.77 -4.41 0.10
CA ASN A 128 29.40 -5.20 -1.08
C ASN A 128 28.79 -6.56 -0.70
N ASP A 129 29.23 -7.15 0.40
CA ASP A 129 28.66 -8.39 0.92
C ASP A 129 27.19 -8.19 1.37
N LEU A 130 26.88 -7.11 2.11
CA LEU A 130 25.50 -6.79 2.50
C LEU A 130 24.63 -6.50 1.28
N ARG A 131 25.14 -5.75 0.32
CA ARG A 131 24.40 -5.44 -0.91
C ARG A 131 24.03 -6.70 -1.70
N GLN A 132 24.94 -7.69 -1.77
CA GLN A 132 24.67 -8.96 -2.44
C GLN A 132 23.70 -9.86 -1.69
N ARG A 133 23.81 -9.93 -0.36
CA ARG A 133 23.06 -10.91 0.45
C ARG A 133 21.77 -10.35 1.05
N LYS A 134 21.69 -9.04 1.30
CA LYS A 134 20.61 -8.41 2.08
C LYS A 134 19.99 -7.21 1.37
N MET A 135 19.76 -7.28 0.08
CA MET A 135 19.17 -6.19 -0.69
C MET A 135 17.81 -5.74 -0.13
N LYS A 136 16.90 -6.67 0.16
CA LYS A 136 15.57 -6.33 0.70
C LYS A 136 15.64 -5.64 2.07
N PRO A 137 16.34 -6.17 3.08
CA PRO A 137 16.52 -5.47 4.35
C PRO A 137 17.12 -4.06 4.19
N LEU A 138 18.17 -3.90 3.39
CA LEU A 138 18.79 -2.59 3.20
C LEU A 138 17.85 -1.55 2.57
N LEU A 139 16.98 -1.98 1.66
CA LEU A 139 15.97 -1.12 1.05
C LEU A 139 14.89 -0.71 2.04
N GLU A 140 14.45 -1.66 2.88
CA GLU A 140 13.49 -1.43 3.95
C GLU A 140 14.04 -0.45 4.99
N ASP A 141 15.22 -0.78 5.58
CA ASP A 141 15.87 0.02 6.60
C ASP A 141 16.07 1.47 6.10
N ALA A 142 16.51 1.65 4.84
CA ALA A 142 16.69 2.98 4.24
C ALA A 142 15.36 3.73 4.02
N PHE A 143 14.28 3.02 3.70
CA PHE A 143 12.98 3.65 3.54
C PHE A 143 12.41 4.10 4.89
N GLU A 144 12.45 3.25 5.88
CA GLU A 144 12.05 3.59 7.25
C GLU A 144 12.90 4.74 7.78
N ALA A 145 14.22 4.68 7.60
CA ALA A 145 15.11 5.77 8.01
C ALA A 145 14.82 7.09 7.28
N PHE A 146 14.43 7.06 6.01
CA PHE A 146 13.97 8.24 5.29
C PHE A 146 12.71 8.85 5.94
N LEU A 147 11.73 8.03 6.33
CA LEU A 147 10.55 8.50 7.05
C LEU A 147 10.93 9.11 8.39
N GLY A 148 11.77 8.43 9.18
CA GLY A 148 12.25 8.91 10.47
C GLY A 148 13.08 10.18 10.36
N ALA A 149 13.94 10.31 9.34
CA ALA A 149 14.68 11.53 9.06
C ALA A 149 13.75 12.70 8.75
N THR A 150 12.74 12.48 7.91
CA THR A 150 11.74 13.49 7.54
C THR A 150 11.00 13.98 8.78
N GLU A 151 10.52 13.06 9.61
CA GLU A 151 9.82 13.38 10.86
C GLU A 151 10.73 14.17 11.80
N ARG A 152 11.92 13.67 12.08
CA ARG A 152 12.88 14.30 13.00
C ARG A 152 13.30 15.70 12.57
N ILE A 153 13.57 15.92 11.28
CA ILE A 153 13.95 17.24 10.76
C ILE A 153 12.80 18.23 10.93
N LEU A 154 11.60 17.85 10.59
CA LEU A 154 10.41 18.70 10.65
C LEU A 154 10.03 19.02 12.09
N ASP A 155 10.03 18.02 12.95
CA ASP A 155 9.71 18.18 14.37
C ASP A 155 10.70 19.11 15.08
N LYS A 156 11.99 18.97 14.79
CA LYS A 156 13.04 19.87 15.31
C LYS A 156 12.88 21.30 14.80
N ARG A 157 12.53 21.47 13.51
CA ARG A 157 12.48 22.81 12.86
C ARG A 157 11.15 23.53 13.06
N LYS A 158 10.09 22.81 13.39
CA LYS A 158 8.73 23.36 13.54
C LYS A 158 8.16 23.04 14.93
N ARG A 159 7.55 21.90 15.05
CA ARG A 159 6.89 21.43 16.28
C ARG A 159 6.72 19.92 16.20
N VAL A 160 6.83 19.22 17.32
CA VAL A 160 6.57 17.79 17.44
C VAL A 160 5.21 17.42 16.84
N GLY A 161 5.19 16.42 16.01
CA GLY A 161 4.00 15.91 15.30
C GLY A 161 3.80 16.47 13.89
N VAL A 162 4.45 17.59 13.53
CA VAL A 162 4.38 18.12 12.15
C VAL A 162 5.08 17.18 11.18
N GLY A 163 6.20 16.58 11.59
CA GLY A 163 6.94 15.63 10.78
C GLY A 163 6.11 14.41 10.43
N TYR A 164 5.39 13.84 11.40
CA TYR A 164 4.49 12.73 11.14
C TYR A 164 3.37 13.07 10.15
N ALA A 165 2.80 14.29 10.19
CA ALA A 165 1.78 14.68 9.23
C ALA A 165 2.30 14.59 7.78
N ILE A 166 3.53 15.05 7.52
CA ILE A 166 4.15 14.99 6.19
C ILE A 166 4.52 13.54 5.81
N VAL A 167 5.02 12.75 6.76
CA VAL A 167 5.25 11.31 6.56
C VAL A 167 3.95 10.60 6.19
N HIS A 168 2.85 10.91 6.88
CA HIS A 168 1.52 10.40 6.58
C HIS A 168 1.09 10.73 5.15
N ASP A 169 1.25 11.98 4.71
CA ASP A 169 0.86 12.41 3.37
C ASP A 169 1.73 11.75 2.28
N ILE A 170 3.05 11.59 2.52
CA ILE A 170 3.94 10.84 1.62
C ILE A 170 3.46 9.39 1.47
N LEU A 171 3.21 8.73 2.59
CA LEU A 171 2.76 7.34 2.58
C LEU A 171 1.36 7.19 1.96
N THR A 172 0.43 8.12 2.23
CA THR A 172 -0.89 8.15 1.60
C THR A 172 -0.76 8.17 0.08
N SER A 173 0.09 9.07 -0.47
CA SER A 173 0.30 9.16 -1.91
C SER A 173 0.86 7.87 -2.54
N ILE A 174 1.55 7.05 -1.77
CA ILE A 174 2.10 5.76 -2.23
C ILE A 174 1.05 4.65 -2.09
N PHE A 175 0.35 4.60 -0.96
CA PHE A 175 -0.62 3.55 -0.65
C PHE A 175 -1.93 3.70 -1.44
N ASP A 176 -2.30 4.91 -1.86
CA ASP A 176 -3.45 5.15 -2.74
C ASP A 176 -3.27 4.50 -4.12
N GLU A 177 -2.02 4.32 -4.56
CA GLU A 177 -1.69 3.62 -5.81
C GLU A 177 -1.65 2.08 -5.65
N MET A 178 -1.74 1.56 -4.41
CA MET A 178 -1.66 0.13 -4.13
C MET A 178 -3.04 -0.53 -4.17
N ASP A 179 -3.10 -1.70 -4.81
CA ASP A 179 -4.25 -2.58 -4.69
C ASP A 179 -4.16 -3.35 -3.37
N ILE A 180 -5.09 -3.06 -2.44
CA ILE A 180 -5.14 -3.65 -1.11
C ILE A 180 -6.40 -4.50 -1.01
N SER A 181 -6.22 -5.80 -0.94
CA SER A 181 -7.32 -6.76 -0.82
C SER A 181 -7.60 -7.12 0.64
N LEU A 182 -8.89 -7.24 0.97
CA LEU A 182 -9.37 -7.73 2.28
C LEU A 182 -9.67 -9.24 2.26
N ARG A 183 -9.49 -9.92 1.12
CA ARG A 183 -9.78 -11.35 1.02
C ARG A 183 -8.79 -12.17 1.83
N TYR A 184 -9.30 -13.18 2.51
CA TYR A 184 -8.49 -14.08 3.33
C TYR A 184 -7.32 -14.72 2.55
N GLU A 185 -7.56 -15.11 1.29
CA GLU A 185 -6.55 -15.73 0.45
C GLU A 185 -5.38 -14.82 0.12
N ASP A 186 -5.61 -13.52 0.06
CA ASP A 186 -4.58 -12.51 -0.24
C ASP A 186 -3.88 -12.05 1.04
N LEU A 187 -4.57 -12.13 2.19
CA LEU A 187 -4.01 -11.74 3.48
C LEU A 187 -3.13 -12.82 4.11
N TYR A 188 -3.40 -14.10 3.84
CA TYR A 188 -2.63 -15.22 4.38
C TYR A 188 -1.91 -15.98 3.27
N ASP A 189 -0.61 -16.11 3.41
CA ASP A 189 0.22 -16.85 2.47
C ASP A 189 -0.17 -18.34 2.39
N ALA A 190 0.14 -18.96 1.26
CA ALA A 190 -0.28 -20.33 0.96
C ALA A 190 0.23 -21.35 2.00
N LYS A 191 1.44 -21.14 2.52
CA LYS A 191 2.05 -22.04 3.51
C LYS A 191 1.35 -21.95 4.85
N THR A 192 0.98 -20.75 5.28
CA THR A 192 0.17 -20.51 6.49
C THR A 192 -1.20 -21.16 6.33
N ARG A 193 -1.89 -20.93 5.22
CA ARG A 193 -3.21 -21.53 4.94
C ARG A 193 -3.17 -23.06 4.88
N LEU A 194 -2.13 -23.61 4.27
CA LEU A 194 -1.95 -25.07 4.22
C LEU A 194 -1.71 -25.64 5.61
N LYS A 195 -0.88 -24.99 6.44
CA LYS A 195 -0.65 -25.40 7.82
C LYS A 195 -1.96 -25.39 8.62
N GLU A 196 -2.73 -24.32 8.56
CA GLU A 196 -4.02 -24.21 9.25
C GLU A 196 -5.03 -25.28 8.81
N LEU A 197 -5.02 -25.65 7.50
CA LEU A 197 -5.82 -26.76 7.00
C LEU A 197 -5.40 -28.10 7.64
N PHE A 198 -4.09 -28.33 7.76
CA PHE A 198 -3.56 -29.54 8.40
C PHE A 198 -3.82 -29.55 9.90
N ASP A 199 -3.70 -28.42 10.59
CA ASP A 199 -4.02 -28.31 12.03
C ASP A 199 -5.52 -28.62 12.27
N MET A 200 -6.42 -28.23 11.35
CA MET A 200 -7.86 -28.51 11.43
C MET A 200 -8.19 -30.00 11.21
N TYR A 201 -7.49 -30.64 10.29
CA TYR A 201 -7.76 -32.03 9.90
C TYR A 201 -6.61 -32.98 10.27
N GLU A 202 -5.89 -32.71 11.36
CA GLU A 202 -4.69 -33.44 11.77
C GLU A 202 -4.90 -34.95 11.84
N SER A 203 -6.03 -35.40 12.42
CA SER A 203 -6.34 -36.83 12.54
C SER A 203 -6.53 -37.55 11.20
N SER A 204 -6.97 -36.85 10.16
CA SER A 204 -7.28 -37.40 8.86
C SER A 204 -6.17 -37.20 7.82
N LEU A 205 -5.52 -36.05 7.83
CA LEU A 205 -4.44 -35.72 6.90
C LEU A 205 -3.07 -36.23 7.38
N GLY A 206 -2.89 -36.33 8.70
CA GLY A 206 -1.60 -36.64 9.32
C GLY A 206 -0.59 -35.49 9.22
N PRO A 207 0.68 -35.69 9.59
CA PRO A 207 1.71 -34.67 9.56
C PRO A 207 2.00 -34.09 8.18
N LEU A 208 2.28 -32.78 8.15
CA LEU A 208 2.69 -32.03 6.96
C LEU A 208 4.23 -31.97 6.87
N VAL A 209 4.78 -32.34 5.72
CA VAL A 209 6.22 -32.38 5.48
C VAL A 209 6.60 -31.69 4.18
N TYR A 210 7.61 -30.85 4.23
CA TYR A 210 8.26 -30.26 3.08
C TYR A 210 9.62 -30.95 2.86
N LYS A 211 9.89 -31.39 1.62
CA LYS A 211 11.20 -31.87 1.19
C LYS A 211 11.72 -31.00 0.06
N GLU A 212 12.93 -30.47 0.22
CA GLU A 212 13.55 -29.62 -0.79
C GLU A 212 14.72 -30.32 -1.46
N THR A 213 14.86 -30.02 -2.74
CA THR A 213 16.02 -30.42 -3.56
C THR A 213 16.48 -29.18 -4.33
N LYS A 214 17.78 -28.90 -4.29
CA LYS A 214 18.37 -27.80 -5.06
C LYS A 214 19.02 -28.35 -6.32
N ARG A 215 18.70 -27.78 -7.47
CA ARG A 215 19.38 -28.05 -8.75
C ARG A 215 19.78 -26.69 -9.34
N ASP A 216 21.07 -26.49 -9.49
CA ASP A 216 21.67 -25.22 -9.89
C ASP A 216 21.20 -24.06 -9.01
N LEU A 217 20.58 -23.03 -9.59
CA LEU A 217 20.05 -21.85 -8.89
C LEU A 217 18.58 -22.00 -8.47
N ILE A 218 17.96 -23.17 -8.76
CA ILE A 218 16.54 -23.40 -8.52
C ILE A 218 16.35 -24.37 -7.35
N THR A 219 15.51 -24.01 -6.41
CA THR A 219 15.04 -24.89 -5.34
C THR A 219 13.69 -25.47 -5.74
N PHE A 220 13.57 -26.79 -5.65
CA PHE A 220 12.31 -27.53 -5.78
C PHE A 220 11.84 -27.92 -4.40
N SER A 221 10.58 -27.63 -4.09
CA SER A 221 9.93 -28.03 -2.86
C SER A 221 8.77 -28.98 -3.17
N THR A 222 8.73 -30.12 -2.47
CA THR A 222 7.65 -31.09 -2.58
C THR A 222 6.98 -31.21 -1.22
N VAL A 223 5.67 -31.17 -1.22
CA VAL A 223 4.83 -31.28 -0.02
C VAL A 223 4.24 -32.69 0.07
N PHE A 224 4.35 -33.28 1.25
CA PHE A 224 3.80 -34.58 1.59
C PHE A 224 2.86 -34.48 2.78
N ARG A 225 1.77 -35.23 2.76
CA ARG A 225 1.06 -35.65 3.95
C ARG A 225 1.56 -37.02 4.39
N VAL A 226 1.61 -37.28 5.71
CA VAL A 226 2.05 -38.58 6.22
C VAL A 226 0.86 -39.30 6.81
N GLN A 227 0.18 -40.11 5.98
CA GLN A 227 -1.00 -40.83 6.37
C GLN A 227 -0.70 -41.91 7.40
N GLY A 228 -1.38 -41.87 8.54
CA GLY A 228 -1.12 -42.79 9.67
C GLY A 228 0.13 -42.45 10.48
N GLY A 229 0.86 -41.38 10.13
CA GLY A 229 1.98 -40.88 10.90
C GLY A 229 1.52 -39.98 12.04
N LYS A 230 2.33 -39.87 13.08
CA LYS A 230 2.12 -38.96 14.22
C LYS A 230 3.40 -38.18 14.52
N TYR A 231 3.28 -36.97 15.03
CA TYR A 231 4.41 -36.27 15.61
C TYR A 231 4.83 -36.97 16.91
N ALA A 232 6.13 -37.21 17.08
CA ALA A 232 6.66 -37.73 18.34
C ALA A 232 6.33 -36.76 19.47
N GLU A 233 5.88 -37.29 20.62
CA GLU A 233 5.76 -36.49 21.84
C GLU A 233 7.15 -35.94 22.21
N LYS A 234 7.20 -34.71 22.73
CA LYS A 234 8.44 -34.11 23.21
C LYS A 234 8.91 -34.94 24.42
N VAL A 235 9.99 -35.72 24.26
CA VAL A 235 10.74 -36.22 25.39
C VAL A 235 11.51 -35.04 25.98
N GLY A 236 11.44 -34.91 27.29
CA GLY A 236 11.87 -33.74 28.08
C GLY A 236 13.19 -33.09 27.68
N ASP A 237 13.23 -31.81 27.92
CA ASP A 237 14.26 -30.85 27.61
C ASP A 237 15.60 -31.20 28.31
N ASP A 238 16.51 -31.81 27.60
CA ASP A 238 17.91 -31.91 28.02
C ASP A 238 18.69 -30.67 27.60
N GLY A 239 18.36 -29.53 28.19
CA GLY A 239 19.20 -28.35 28.42
C GLY A 239 20.17 -27.81 27.35
N ASN A 240 20.11 -28.24 26.07
CA ASN A 240 21.03 -27.79 25.03
C ASN A 240 20.29 -27.01 23.91
N SER A 241 20.32 -25.70 24.04
CA SER A 241 19.47 -24.72 23.37
C SER A 241 19.87 -24.33 21.93
N ASN A 242 20.43 -25.22 21.10
CA ASN A 242 20.83 -24.88 19.72
C ASN A 242 20.33 -25.82 18.63
N SER A 243 19.30 -26.62 18.85
CA SER A 243 18.67 -27.38 17.80
C SER A 243 17.24 -26.85 17.52
N VAL A 244 17.03 -26.25 16.34
CA VAL A 244 15.71 -25.99 15.78
C VAL A 244 14.87 -27.27 15.90
N ASN A 245 13.84 -27.27 16.76
CA ASN A 245 12.95 -28.39 17.08
C ASN A 245 12.29 -28.94 15.81
N LYS A 246 12.95 -29.82 15.07
CA LYS A 246 12.31 -30.63 14.05
C LYS A 246 11.45 -31.67 14.74
N LYS A 247 10.13 -31.47 14.76
CA LYS A 247 9.18 -32.49 15.22
C LYS A 247 9.46 -33.79 14.46
N LYS A 248 9.92 -34.84 15.16
CA LYS A 248 10.17 -36.16 14.56
C LYS A 248 8.84 -36.82 14.26
N ILE A 249 8.68 -37.34 13.05
CA ILE A 249 7.47 -38.07 12.65
C ILE A 249 7.75 -39.55 12.80
N ILE A 250 6.80 -40.27 13.40
CA ILE A 250 6.86 -41.71 13.62
C ILE A 250 5.80 -42.39 12.79
N GLY A 251 6.19 -43.41 12.01
CA GLY A 251 5.31 -44.20 11.17
C GLY A 251 4.71 -43.46 9.99
N GLY A 252 3.78 -44.11 9.31
CA GLY A 252 2.96 -43.55 8.24
C GLY A 252 3.57 -43.60 6.85
N ASN A 253 2.72 -43.44 5.85
CA ASN A 253 3.05 -43.39 4.43
C ASN A 253 3.10 -41.96 3.91
N TYR A 254 4.21 -41.61 3.21
CA TYR A 254 4.38 -40.29 2.57
C TYR A 254 3.59 -40.22 1.27
N ILE A 255 2.57 -39.41 1.22
CA ILE A 255 1.74 -39.16 0.03
C ILE A 255 2.03 -37.74 -0.45
N LYS A 256 2.56 -37.63 -1.68
CA LYS A 256 2.80 -36.32 -2.33
C LYS A 256 1.47 -35.63 -2.59
N ILE A 257 1.37 -34.35 -2.18
CA ILE A 257 0.15 -33.53 -2.33
C ILE A 257 0.40 -32.22 -3.06
N GLY A 258 1.64 -31.86 -3.38
CA GLY A 258 1.96 -30.69 -4.16
C GLY A 258 3.45 -30.52 -4.40
N GLU A 259 3.78 -29.65 -5.33
CA GLU A 259 5.16 -29.28 -5.64
C GLU A 259 5.22 -27.84 -6.17
N GLY A 260 6.38 -27.24 -6.03
CA GLY A 260 6.68 -25.90 -6.54
C GLY A 260 8.18 -25.67 -6.62
N SER A 261 8.57 -24.71 -7.43
CA SER A 261 9.97 -24.34 -7.60
C SER A 261 10.14 -22.84 -7.63
N ALA A 262 11.27 -22.33 -7.17
CA ALA A 262 11.69 -20.94 -7.25
C ALA A 262 13.21 -20.83 -7.01
N ALA A 263 13.78 -19.66 -7.27
CA ALA A 263 15.17 -19.38 -6.92
C ALA A 263 15.42 -19.42 -5.40
N LEU A 264 14.48 -18.90 -4.61
CA LEU A 264 14.54 -18.90 -3.16
C LEU A 264 13.74 -20.07 -2.58
N LYS A 265 14.27 -20.67 -1.52
CA LYS A 265 13.61 -21.78 -0.80
C LYS A 265 12.23 -21.40 -0.27
N ALA A 266 12.10 -20.19 0.28
CA ALA A 266 10.82 -19.70 0.82
C ALA A 266 9.74 -19.64 -0.27
N ASP A 267 10.07 -19.09 -1.42
CA ASP A 267 9.14 -18.96 -2.56
C ASP A 267 8.79 -20.33 -3.14
N ALA A 268 9.77 -21.26 -3.25
CA ALA A 268 9.51 -22.63 -3.67
C ALA A 268 8.52 -23.36 -2.73
N GLN A 269 8.64 -23.14 -1.42
CA GLN A 269 7.70 -23.68 -0.43
C GLN A 269 6.31 -23.04 -0.55
N GLN A 270 6.21 -21.74 -0.83
CA GLN A 270 4.92 -21.06 -1.08
C GLN A 270 4.22 -21.62 -2.32
N ASN A 271 4.96 -21.78 -3.42
CA ASN A 271 4.43 -22.35 -4.65
C ASN A 271 3.96 -23.81 -4.46
N ALA A 272 4.73 -24.60 -3.72
CA ALA A 272 4.37 -25.97 -3.39
C ALA A 272 3.12 -26.05 -2.48
N ALA A 273 3.00 -25.14 -1.52
CA ALA A 273 1.82 -25.02 -0.67
C ALA A 273 0.57 -24.62 -1.45
N ALA A 274 0.67 -23.66 -2.36
CA ALA A 274 -0.44 -23.24 -3.24
C ALA A 274 -0.93 -24.38 -4.11
N SER A 275 0.00 -25.15 -4.71
CA SER A 275 -0.31 -26.38 -5.47
C SER A 275 -1.03 -27.40 -4.59
N SER A 276 -0.56 -27.62 -3.34
CA SER A 276 -1.16 -28.54 -2.39
C SER A 276 -2.58 -28.14 -1.99
N LEU A 277 -2.81 -26.86 -1.72
CA LEU A 277 -4.17 -26.34 -1.41
C LEU A 277 -5.13 -26.57 -2.57
N THR A 278 -4.69 -26.39 -3.81
CA THR A 278 -5.51 -26.65 -5.00
C THR A 278 -5.92 -28.12 -5.10
N ILE A 279 -4.98 -29.04 -4.85
CA ILE A 279 -5.23 -30.47 -4.89
C ILE A 279 -6.17 -30.91 -3.76
N LEU A 280 -5.88 -30.47 -2.54
CA LEU A 280 -6.69 -30.79 -1.37
C LEU A 280 -8.12 -30.25 -1.46
N ASN A 281 -8.29 -29.04 -1.99
CA ASN A 281 -9.61 -28.43 -2.22
C ASN A 281 -10.45 -29.24 -3.22
N LYS A 282 -9.83 -29.80 -4.28
CA LYS A 282 -10.49 -30.71 -5.23
C LYS A 282 -10.91 -32.03 -4.59
N GLN A 283 -10.21 -32.47 -3.56
CA GLN A 283 -10.52 -33.67 -2.78
C GLN A 283 -11.54 -33.40 -1.65
N GLY A 284 -12.06 -32.19 -1.54
CA GLY A 284 -13.06 -31.83 -0.52
C GLY A 284 -12.46 -31.30 0.80
N TRP A 285 -11.14 -31.26 0.96
CA TRP A 285 -10.50 -30.71 2.14
C TRP A 285 -10.48 -29.19 2.05
N LYS A 286 -11.40 -28.53 2.72
CA LYS A 286 -11.51 -27.05 2.72
C LYS A 286 -11.56 -26.55 4.15
N LYS A 287 -10.80 -25.49 4.41
CA LYS A 287 -10.98 -24.70 5.63
C LYS A 287 -12.11 -23.71 5.38
N GLN A 288 -13.07 -23.63 6.29
CA GLN A 288 -14.02 -22.51 6.30
C GLN A 288 -13.24 -21.22 6.54
N ILE A 289 -13.43 -20.28 5.64
CA ILE A 289 -12.90 -18.92 5.83
C ILE A 289 -13.64 -18.33 7.03
N PRO A 290 -12.93 -17.72 8.00
CA PRO A 290 -13.61 -17.04 9.09
C PRO A 290 -14.60 -16.02 8.56
N ALA A 291 -15.84 -16.05 9.06
CA ALA A 291 -16.96 -15.21 8.59
C ALA A 291 -16.63 -13.71 8.56
N ILE A 292 -15.69 -13.27 9.40
CA ILE A 292 -15.20 -11.90 9.43
C ILE A 292 -14.57 -11.47 8.09
N TYR A 293 -13.79 -12.34 7.41
CA TYR A 293 -13.19 -12.01 6.13
C TYR A 293 -14.22 -12.03 5.00
N GLU A 294 -15.20 -12.92 5.05
CA GLU A 294 -16.32 -12.93 4.09
C GLU A 294 -17.13 -11.63 4.22
N LYS A 295 -17.49 -11.26 5.46
CA LYS A 295 -18.23 -10.03 5.77
C LYS A 295 -17.56 -8.77 5.19
N PHE A 296 -16.24 -8.64 5.29
CA PHE A 296 -15.53 -7.46 4.83
C PHE A 296 -15.20 -7.51 3.34
N SER A 297 -14.90 -8.68 2.78
CA SER A 297 -14.67 -8.84 1.34
C SER A 297 -15.96 -8.75 0.51
N GLU A 298 -17.12 -9.08 1.06
CA GLU A 298 -18.40 -8.85 0.39
C GLU A 298 -18.74 -7.37 0.28
N ARG A 299 -18.44 -6.57 1.31
CA ARG A 299 -18.57 -5.11 1.26
C ARG A 299 -17.63 -4.46 0.25
N GLU A 300 -16.42 -5.00 0.09
CA GLU A 300 -15.50 -4.59 -0.97
C GLU A 300 -16.05 -4.89 -2.37
N LYS A 301 -16.79 -6.02 -2.52
CA LYS A 301 -17.51 -6.34 -3.75
C LYS A 301 -18.72 -5.44 -3.98
N ASP A 302 -19.39 -5.03 -2.90
CA ASP A 302 -20.52 -4.11 -3.00
C ASP A 302 -20.08 -2.69 -3.31
N GLU A 303 -18.92 -2.23 -2.80
CA GLU A 303 -18.32 -0.95 -3.21
C GLU A 303 -17.81 -0.98 -4.66
N THR A 304 -17.37 -2.14 -5.16
CA THR A 304 -17.09 -2.35 -6.60
C THR A 304 -18.34 -2.63 -7.42
N LYS A 305 -19.43 -3.05 -6.81
CA LYS A 305 -20.77 -3.16 -7.44
C LYS A 305 -21.49 -1.83 -7.53
N ASP A 306 -21.07 -0.81 -6.78
CA ASP A 306 -21.57 0.57 -6.92
C ASP A 306 -21.25 1.22 -8.28
N ASP A 307 -20.51 0.54 -9.15
CA ASP A 307 -20.46 0.88 -10.57
C ASP A 307 -21.81 0.72 -11.31
N ASN A 308 -22.83 0.19 -10.64
CA ASN A 308 -24.20 0.07 -11.13
C ASN A 308 -25.23 0.86 -10.30
N ASP A 309 -24.81 1.70 -9.34
CA ASP A 309 -25.73 2.67 -8.78
C ASP A 309 -26.14 3.66 -9.88
N ILE A 310 -27.21 3.33 -10.53
CA ILE A 310 -27.88 4.21 -11.51
C ILE A 310 -28.53 5.32 -10.68
N PHE A 311 -27.80 6.40 -10.48
CA PHE A 311 -28.36 7.61 -9.92
C PHE A 311 -29.28 8.24 -10.96
N ASP A 312 -30.58 8.19 -10.68
CA ASP A 312 -31.58 8.94 -11.45
C ASP A 312 -31.95 10.27 -10.74
N THR A 313 -32.68 11.14 -11.44
CA THR A 313 -33.06 12.42 -10.88
C THR A 313 -33.94 12.32 -9.63
N LYS A 314 -34.72 11.25 -9.48
CA LYS A 314 -35.56 11.01 -8.29
C LYS A 314 -34.73 10.66 -7.06
N SER A 315 -33.75 9.76 -7.20
CA SER A 315 -32.85 9.38 -6.10
C SER A 315 -32.00 10.57 -5.66
N ILE A 316 -31.49 11.36 -6.58
CA ILE A 316 -30.70 12.56 -6.25
C ILE A 316 -31.56 13.61 -5.56
N THR A 317 -32.76 13.90 -6.08
CA THR A 317 -33.68 14.85 -5.41
C THR A 317 -34.07 14.39 -4.00
N LYS A 318 -34.23 13.09 -3.80
CA LYS A 318 -34.53 12.53 -2.47
C LYS A 318 -33.36 12.69 -1.48
N LEU A 319 -32.12 12.60 -1.97
CA LEU A 319 -30.91 12.71 -1.14
C LEU A 319 -30.55 14.17 -0.83
N TRP A 320 -30.66 15.06 -1.81
CA TRP A 320 -30.09 16.41 -1.77
C TRP A 320 -31.11 17.52 -1.79
N GLY A 321 -32.39 17.21 -2.06
CA GLY A 321 -33.45 18.21 -2.26
C GLY A 321 -33.51 18.71 -3.70
N VAL A 322 -34.22 19.81 -3.91
CA VAL A 322 -34.53 20.34 -5.26
C VAL A 322 -33.43 21.28 -5.77
N ASP A 323 -32.71 21.96 -4.90
CA ASP A 323 -31.71 22.94 -5.32
C ASP A 323 -30.30 22.31 -5.32
N MET A 324 -29.83 22.05 -6.54
CA MET A 324 -28.49 21.42 -6.77
C MET A 324 -27.32 22.40 -6.66
N ASN A 325 -27.59 23.70 -6.46
CA ASN A 325 -26.58 24.75 -6.47
C ASN A 325 -26.23 25.28 -5.08
N VAL A 326 -26.86 24.74 -4.05
CA VAL A 326 -26.57 25.11 -2.64
C VAL A 326 -25.41 24.26 -2.11
N LEU A 327 -24.46 24.94 -1.48
CA LEU A 327 -23.40 24.25 -0.74
C LEU A 327 -24.00 23.52 0.48
N GLN A 328 -23.86 22.24 0.52
CA GLN A 328 -24.36 21.36 1.60
C GLN A 328 -23.20 20.67 2.30
N SER A 329 -23.30 20.56 3.62
CA SER A 329 -22.39 19.67 4.35
C SER A 329 -22.75 18.23 3.99
N THR A 330 -21.77 17.43 3.59
CA THR A 330 -21.95 15.99 3.45
C THR A 330 -22.47 15.47 4.80
N LYS A 331 -23.71 15.01 4.81
CA LYS A 331 -24.29 14.34 5.99
C LYS A 331 -23.66 12.95 6.10
N ASP A 332 -22.42 12.92 6.50
CA ASP A 332 -21.88 11.69 7.06
C ASP A 332 -22.66 11.41 8.34
N LYS A 333 -23.24 10.23 8.46
CA LYS A 333 -24.03 9.80 9.63
C LYS A 333 -23.20 9.71 10.92
N ASN A 334 -21.91 9.99 10.84
CA ASN A 334 -20.98 10.08 11.95
C ASN A 334 -20.86 11.53 12.42
N LYS A 335 -21.07 11.75 13.71
CA LYS A 335 -21.18 12.94 14.54
C LYS A 335 -20.15 14.08 14.40
N TYR A 336 -19.30 14.09 13.38
CA TYR A 336 -18.41 15.21 13.08
C TYR A 336 -19.02 16.00 11.93
N GLN A 337 -19.66 17.12 12.25
CA GLN A 337 -20.01 18.14 11.26
C GLN A 337 -18.71 18.60 10.59
N SER A 338 -18.45 18.07 9.41
CA SER A 338 -17.40 18.58 8.53
C SER A 338 -17.74 20.04 8.23
N LYS A 339 -16.80 20.97 8.47
CA LYS A 339 -16.91 22.36 8.01
C LYS A 339 -16.90 22.48 6.49
N TYR A 340 -16.56 21.38 5.80
CA TYR A 340 -16.50 21.30 4.36
C TYR A 340 -17.90 21.23 3.78
N GLN A 341 -18.19 22.15 2.86
CA GLN A 341 -19.46 22.22 2.14
C GLN A 341 -19.21 22.18 0.63
N SER A 342 -19.92 21.33 -0.07
CA SER A 342 -19.83 21.22 -1.53
C SER A 342 -21.22 21.10 -2.17
N THR A 343 -21.28 21.33 -3.49
CA THR A 343 -22.50 21.05 -4.26
C THR A 343 -22.66 19.55 -4.49
N PRO A 344 -23.90 19.02 -4.67
CA PRO A 344 -24.12 17.62 -4.99
C PRO A 344 -23.28 17.13 -6.20
N ILE A 345 -23.19 17.92 -7.26
CA ILE A 345 -22.42 17.54 -8.44
C ILE A 345 -20.92 17.42 -8.16
N ALA A 346 -20.39 18.23 -7.23
CA ALA A 346 -18.99 18.13 -6.81
C ALA A 346 -18.69 16.75 -6.16
N LEU A 347 -19.62 16.23 -5.35
CA LEU A 347 -19.49 14.90 -4.77
C LEU A 347 -19.45 13.82 -5.88
N TYR A 348 -20.36 13.89 -6.87
CA TYR A 348 -20.38 12.89 -7.94
C TYR A 348 -19.19 13.02 -8.91
N CYS A 349 -18.62 14.20 -9.07
CA CYS A 349 -17.33 14.38 -9.73
C CYS A 349 -16.19 13.71 -8.90
N ARG A 350 -16.17 13.91 -7.60
CA ARG A 350 -15.16 13.32 -6.70
C ARG A 350 -15.21 11.78 -6.67
N THR A 351 -16.42 11.21 -6.61
CA THR A 351 -16.63 9.76 -6.64
C THR A 351 -16.58 9.16 -8.05
N ARG A 352 -16.44 10.02 -9.06
CA ARG A 352 -16.39 9.64 -10.49
C ARG A 352 -17.59 8.81 -10.94
N SER A 353 -18.79 9.26 -10.58
CA SER A 353 -20.05 8.64 -10.97
C SER A 353 -20.66 9.33 -12.20
N PRO A 354 -20.58 8.75 -13.41
CA PRO A 354 -21.16 9.34 -14.63
C PRO A 354 -22.66 9.53 -14.54
N THR A 355 -23.38 8.56 -13.94
CA THR A 355 -24.85 8.63 -13.77
C THR A 355 -25.25 9.71 -12.78
N GLY A 356 -24.53 9.85 -11.65
CA GLY A 356 -24.75 10.90 -10.67
C GLY A 356 -24.49 12.29 -11.24
N VAL A 357 -23.42 12.48 -12.01
CA VAL A 357 -23.11 13.74 -12.69
C VAL A 357 -24.20 14.07 -13.72
N SER A 358 -24.62 13.10 -14.55
CA SER A 358 -25.70 13.30 -15.55
C SER A 358 -26.99 13.74 -14.88
N ALA A 359 -27.42 13.05 -13.84
CA ALA A 359 -28.67 13.36 -13.15
C ALA A 359 -28.62 14.71 -12.40
N CYS A 360 -27.49 15.11 -11.83
CA CYS A 360 -27.31 16.46 -11.28
C CYS A 360 -27.45 17.54 -12.35
N LEU A 361 -26.86 17.33 -13.53
CA LEU A 361 -26.98 18.27 -14.66
C LEU A 361 -28.39 18.37 -15.21
N GLU A 362 -29.14 17.28 -15.24
CA GLU A 362 -30.56 17.27 -15.63
C GLU A 362 -31.42 18.06 -14.63
N LEU A 363 -31.03 18.07 -13.34
CA LEU A 363 -31.65 18.86 -12.28
C LEU A 363 -31.16 20.31 -12.21
N GLY A 364 -30.37 20.77 -13.18
CA GLY A 364 -29.89 22.14 -13.27
C GLY A 364 -28.66 22.48 -12.42
N ALA A 365 -27.86 21.49 -12.06
CA ALA A 365 -26.60 21.75 -11.32
C ALA A 365 -25.64 22.61 -12.15
N ASN A 366 -25.03 23.59 -11.50
CA ASN A 366 -24.02 24.46 -12.08
C ASN A 366 -22.61 23.96 -11.73
N LEU A 367 -21.83 23.61 -12.75
CA LEU A 367 -20.47 23.10 -12.65
C LEU A 367 -19.43 24.14 -12.19
N ASN A 368 -19.81 25.41 -12.22
CA ASN A 368 -18.89 26.51 -11.97
C ASN A 368 -19.05 27.13 -10.57
N ILE A 369 -19.73 26.43 -9.66
CA ILE A 369 -19.82 26.78 -8.24
C ILE A 369 -18.72 26.02 -7.48
N PRO A 370 -17.70 26.70 -6.96
CA PRO A 370 -16.67 26.05 -6.16
C PRO A 370 -17.23 25.64 -4.79
N ASP A 371 -16.58 24.71 -4.13
CA ASP A 371 -16.87 24.33 -2.76
C ASP A 371 -16.40 25.40 -1.74
N SER A 372 -16.57 25.13 -0.44
CA SER A 372 -16.14 26.03 0.64
C SER A 372 -14.63 26.30 0.71
N GLU A 373 -13.83 25.54 -0.01
CA GLU A 373 -12.37 25.69 -0.12
C GLU A 373 -11.94 26.29 -1.47
N GLY A 374 -12.87 26.65 -2.33
CA GLY A 374 -12.62 27.23 -3.65
C GLY A 374 -12.29 26.22 -4.75
N VAL A 375 -12.55 24.92 -4.52
CA VAL A 375 -12.28 23.83 -5.46
C VAL A 375 -13.50 23.63 -6.37
N TYR A 376 -13.30 23.63 -7.69
CA TYR A 376 -14.36 23.40 -8.66
C TYR A 376 -14.72 21.90 -8.77
N PRO A 377 -15.98 21.56 -9.09
CA PRO A 377 -16.39 20.17 -9.32
C PRO A 377 -15.50 19.42 -10.34
N SER A 378 -15.05 20.10 -11.38
CA SER A 378 -14.14 19.56 -12.39
C SER A 378 -12.75 19.22 -11.85
N ASP A 379 -12.22 20.00 -10.90
CA ASP A 379 -10.93 19.73 -10.27
C ASP A 379 -10.94 18.38 -9.52
N LEU A 380 -12.09 18.05 -8.93
CA LEU A 380 -12.28 16.83 -8.15
C LEU A 380 -12.19 15.54 -9.00
N LEU A 381 -12.36 15.63 -10.31
CA LEU A 381 -12.17 14.50 -11.23
C LEU A 381 -10.72 14.03 -11.28
N PHE A 382 -9.78 14.94 -11.02
CA PHE A 382 -8.35 14.73 -11.18
C PHE A 382 -7.59 14.58 -9.85
N ILE A 383 -8.29 14.64 -8.71
CA ILE A 383 -7.68 14.46 -7.39
C ILE A 383 -7.65 12.96 -7.04
N GLY A 384 -6.49 12.43 -6.68
CA GLY A 384 -6.27 11.03 -6.31
C GLY A 384 -6.11 10.09 -7.51
N LYS A 385 -6.27 8.77 -7.29
CA LYS A 385 -6.13 7.74 -8.35
C LYS A 385 -7.23 7.95 -9.41
N THR A 386 -6.84 8.22 -10.62
CA THR A 386 -7.78 8.46 -11.74
C THR A 386 -8.10 7.17 -12.47
N ASP A 387 -9.39 6.81 -12.53
CA ASP A 387 -9.90 5.87 -13.51
C ASP A 387 -10.15 6.66 -14.82
N GLU A 388 -9.21 6.56 -15.75
CA GLU A 388 -9.22 7.34 -17.00
C GLU A 388 -10.51 7.14 -17.80
N LYS A 389 -11.07 5.91 -17.81
CA LYS A 389 -12.31 5.63 -18.54
C LYS A 389 -13.53 6.34 -17.92
N LYS A 390 -13.61 6.36 -16.58
CA LYS A 390 -14.69 7.06 -15.87
C LYS A 390 -14.55 8.56 -16.02
N VAL A 391 -13.34 9.09 -15.88
CA VAL A 391 -13.06 10.52 -16.11
C VAL A 391 -13.43 10.92 -17.55
N GLU A 392 -13.02 10.16 -18.56
CA GLU A 392 -13.37 10.40 -19.95
C GLU A 392 -14.89 10.40 -20.18
N SER A 393 -15.59 9.44 -19.57
CA SER A 393 -17.05 9.36 -19.65
C SER A 393 -17.72 10.60 -19.05
N ILE A 394 -17.24 11.06 -17.89
CA ILE A 394 -17.76 12.26 -17.24
C ILE A 394 -17.43 13.50 -18.07
N LEU A 395 -16.20 13.64 -18.55
CA LEU A 395 -15.82 14.77 -19.40
C LEU A 395 -16.69 14.85 -20.66
N LYS A 396 -17.03 13.72 -21.29
CA LYS A 396 -17.97 13.67 -22.42
C LYS A 396 -19.38 14.19 -22.05
N ILE A 397 -19.82 13.96 -20.81
CA ILE A 397 -21.07 14.46 -20.27
C ILE A 397 -20.97 15.98 -20.04
N LEU A 398 -19.92 16.42 -19.33
CA LEU A 398 -19.71 17.83 -18.98
C LEU A 398 -19.60 18.73 -20.21
N PHE A 399 -18.86 18.32 -21.24
CA PHE A 399 -18.61 19.09 -22.44
C PHE A 399 -19.76 19.11 -23.46
N LYS A 400 -20.83 18.38 -23.21
CA LYS A 400 -22.09 18.54 -23.96
C LYS A 400 -22.81 19.84 -23.61
N LYS A 401 -22.56 20.37 -22.43
CA LYS A 401 -23.05 21.69 -21.98
C LYS A 401 -21.90 22.70 -22.08
N GLU A 402 -22.02 23.86 -21.53
CA GLU A 402 -21.13 25.00 -21.75
C GLU A 402 -19.70 24.80 -21.13
N SER A 403 -18.83 25.79 -21.27
CA SER A 403 -17.47 25.82 -20.78
C SER A 403 -17.38 25.46 -19.28
N VAL A 404 -16.47 24.56 -18.94
CA VAL A 404 -16.26 24.04 -17.58
C VAL A 404 -15.02 24.71 -16.96
N LYS A 405 -15.17 25.32 -15.81
CA LYS A 405 -14.04 25.93 -15.08
C LYS A 405 -13.16 24.87 -14.45
N ILE A 406 -11.86 25.04 -14.55
CA ILE A 406 -10.85 24.22 -13.90
C ILE A 406 -9.77 25.12 -13.31
N SER A 407 -9.25 24.78 -12.13
CA SER A 407 -8.16 25.56 -11.55
C SER A 407 -6.87 25.38 -12.35
N ARG A 408 -6.10 26.48 -12.50
CA ARG A 408 -4.82 26.45 -13.21
C ARG A 408 -3.87 25.40 -12.66
N GLN A 409 -3.83 25.23 -11.34
CA GLN A 409 -2.96 24.27 -10.69
C GLN A 409 -3.28 22.83 -11.07
N VAL A 410 -4.56 22.46 -11.13
CA VAL A 410 -5.00 21.12 -11.55
C VAL A 410 -4.77 20.94 -13.04
N PHE A 411 -5.09 21.94 -13.84
CA PHE A 411 -4.87 21.93 -15.28
C PHE A 411 -3.38 21.70 -15.60
N GLU A 412 -2.48 22.50 -15.05
CA GLU A 412 -1.03 22.38 -15.31
C GLU A 412 -0.44 21.06 -14.78
N SER A 413 -0.87 20.58 -13.61
CA SER A 413 -0.32 19.34 -13.06
C SER A 413 -0.78 18.10 -13.80
N TYR A 414 -2.02 18.07 -14.28
CA TYR A 414 -2.57 16.89 -14.95
C TYR A 414 -2.32 16.91 -16.45
N PHE A 415 -2.54 18.05 -17.09
CA PHE A 415 -2.50 18.15 -18.56
C PHE A 415 -1.10 18.40 -19.13
N THR A 416 -0.13 18.86 -18.37
CA THR A 416 1.27 18.95 -18.83
C THR A 416 2.06 17.65 -18.71
N SER A 417 1.68 16.75 -17.81
CA SER A 417 2.36 15.47 -17.60
C SER A 417 1.79 14.30 -18.41
N TYR A 418 0.54 14.37 -18.86
CA TYR A 418 -0.20 13.24 -19.47
C TYR A 418 -0.62 13.43 -20.93
N ILE A 419 -0.55 14.65 -21.49
CA ILE A 419 -1.20 14.97 -22.77
C ILE A 419 -0.23 15.04 -23.95
N GLY A 420 0.51 13.99 -24.20
CA GLY A 420 1.04 13.83 -25.55
C GLY A 420 -0.01 13.42 -26.60
N ASN A 421 -1.02 12.61 -26.29
CA ASN A 421 -1.73 11.88 -27.35
C ASN A 421 -3.27 11.70 -27.23
N TYR A 422 -3.94 11.99 -26.12
CA TYR A 422 -5.36 11.58 -26.00
C TYR A 422 -6.39 12.72 -25.87
N PHE A 423 -6.04 13.89 -25.37
CA PHE A 423 -6.98 14.95 -25.01
C PHE A 423 -6.87 16.25 -25.83
N GLY A 424 -6.14 16.29 -26.92
CA GLY A 424 -5.86 17.50 -27.70
C GLY A 424 -7.09 18.30 -28.14
N THR A 425 -8.25 17.67 -28.30
CA THR A 425 -9.53 18.32 -28.69
C THR A 425 -10.41 18.71 -27.49
N ILE A 426 -10.07 18.28 -26.29
CA ILE A 426 -10.88 18.46 -25.08
C ILE A 426 -10.38 19.65 -24.25
N VAL A 427 -9.09 19.96 -24.35
CA VAL A 427 -8.40 21.01 -23.59
C VAL A 427 -9.01 22.39 -23.83
N ASP A 428 -9.44 22.67 -25.05
CA ASP A 428 -10.01 23.98 -25.46
C ASP A 428 -11.39 24.28 -24.83
N LYS A 429 -12.01 23.30 -24.20
CA LYS A 429 -13.32 23.45 -23.56
C LYS A 429 -13.23 23.81 -22.07
N PHE A 430 -12.04 23.80 -21.49
CA PHE A 430 -11.85 24.28 -20.13
C PHE A 430 -11.62 25.79 -20.08
N VAL A 431 -12.24 26.44 -19.11
CA VAL A 431 -11.91 27.81 -18.70
C VAL A 431 -10.95 27.71 -17.51
N ILE A 432 -9.69 28.02 -17.74
CA ILE A 432 -8.65 27.99 -16.70
C ILE A 432 -8.82 29.23 -15.80
N VAL A 433 -8.99 28.99 -14.48
CA VAL A 433 -9.25 30.05 -13.49
C VAL A 433 -8.12 30.09 -12.47
#